data_5836bd970b4325856246ff96f70cf67f
#
_entry.id   5836bd970b4325856246ff96f70cf67f
#
_cell.length_a   1.000
_cell.length_b   1.000
_cell.length_c   1.000
_cell.angle_alpha   90.00
_cell.angle_beta   90.00
_cell.angle_gamma   90.00
#
_symmetry.space_group_name_H-M   'P 1'
#
loop_
_entity.id
_entity.type
_entity.pdbx_description
1 polymer ?
#
loop_
_entity_poly.entity_id
_entity_poly.type
_entity_poly.pdbx_seq_one_letter_code
_entity_poly.pdbx_strand_id
1 'polypeptide(L)'
;MKLILQHIFPAVVLLAFFACTKDGDFGIDGNDSDRRGPSEMVVPQVTGRQVLLAYSAGFNSLSADLEDDIDELKTGWIPAKNSPSVLLVFSKRTKDNRSDYSIKTPAHLIRLYRGAAGEIVSDTLKTWPEGTVAASASTLGEVLSYVKTSFPSSEYGMIFSSHASGWVPKGYYSTGTITEYAPGMNMAPGLLQVSERPVYSLEPEDVLEGPRVRSLGMDMINSRTAYEINIEDFAAAIPMKLDYIIMDACLMGGVEVAYALREKTRYLVFSQTEVLADGLCNYPTIASRLFRTGGPDLKGLCEDAYSHYSLPGQEHSVTLSLVDTDGLDRLAEVCAGLFDDYRTEISNVSMYDVQQYYRYSKRWYFDIEDILVKSGVPDAALADFREALSSCVVYKAATPRFLSIDIVSFSGLSMYLPCADANTALRNFYRGLSWNQATGLLN
;
A
#
# COMPACT_ATOMS: atom_id res chain seq x y z
N MET A 1 -53.88 5.64 -24.64
CA MET A 1 -55.00 5.43 -23.73
C MET A 1 -54.39 5.30 -22.35
N LYS A 2 -54.24 6.44 -21.70
CA LYS A 2 -54.76 6.88 -20.37
C LYS A 2 -54.94 5.75 -19.35
N LEU A 3 -54.20 5.78 -18.26
CA LEU A 3 -54.73 6.25 -16.98
C LEU A 3 -53.59 6.53 -15.95
N ILE A 4 -53.69 7.69 -15.37
CA ILE A 4 -52.99 8.27 -14.21
C ILE A 4 -53.71 7.73 -12.95
N LEU A 5 -52.99 7.40 -11.88
CA LEU A 5 -53.51 7.61 -10.52
C LEU A 5 -52.37 8.02 -9.56
N GLN A 6 -52.53 9.26 -9.05
CA GLN A 6 -51.86 9.84 -7.89
C GLN A 6 -52.56 9.33 -6.60
N HIS A 7 -51.82 9.26 -5.49
CA HIS A 7 -52.28 9.60 -4.11
C HIS A 7 -51.03 9.60 -3.21
N ILE A 8 -50.56 10.76 -2.76
CA ILE A 8 -50.89 11.61 -1.59
C ILE A 8 -50.34 11.07 -0.25
N PHE A 9 -49.49 11.97 0.33
CA PHE A 9 -48.92 11.96 1.66
C PHE A 9 -49.93 11.92 2.82
N PRO A 10 -49.51 11.67 4.07
CA PRO A 10 -49.10 12.81 4.89
C PRO A 10 -47.91 12.61 5.84
N ALA A 11 -47.28 13.71 6.13
CA ALA A 11 -46.30 13.96 7.17
C ALA A 11 -46.87 13.88 8.58
N VAL A 12 -46.07 13.40 9.53
CA VAL A 12 -46.26 13.75 10.95
C VAL A 12 -44.94 14.20 11.54
N VAL A 13 -44.96 15.44 11.95
CA VAL A 13 -43.96 16.15 12.77
C VAL A 13 -44.23 15.79 14.23
N LEU A 14 -43.20 15.43 15.00
CA LEU A 14 -43.26 15.59 16.46
C LEU A 14 -41.96 16.20 16.98
N LEU A 15 -42.11 17.43 17.43
CA LEU A 15 -41.17 18.18 18.27
C LEU A 15 -41.29 17.68 19.72
N ALA A 16 -40.17 17.54 20.39
CA ALA A 16 -40.15 17.60 21.85
C ALA A 16 -38.88 18.35 22.32
N PHE A 17 -39.12 19.49 22.91
CA PHE A 17 -38.20 20.28 23.69
C PHE A 17 -38.09 19.74 25.11
N PHE A 18 -36.93 19.92 25.76
CA PHE A 18 -36.76 20.29 27.16
C PHE A 18 -35.24 20.39 27.41
N ALA A 19 -34.70 21.49 27.70
CA ALA A 19 -34.75 22.51 28.75
C ALA A 19 -33.55 22.38 29.71
N CYS A 20 -32.87 23.52 29.85
CA CYS A 20 -31.74 23.82 30.71
C CYS A 20 -32.02 23.56 32.19
N THR A 21 -30.96 23.33 32.98
CA THR A 21 -30.78 23.93 34.29
C THR A 21 -29.37 24.39 34.53
N LYS A 22 -29.28 25.51 35.18
CA LYS A 22 -28.19 26.37 35.56
C LYS A 22 -27.63 26.02 36.94
N ASP A 23 -26.45 26.57 37.17
CA ASP A 23 -25.91 27.18 38.40
C ASP A 23 -25.07 26.30 39.35
N GLY A 24 -23.92 26.86 39.64
CA GLY A 24 -23.07 26.53 40.79
C GLY A 24 -21.70 27.21 40.74
N ASP A 25 -21.68 28.45 41.26
CA ASP A 25 -20.58 29.41 41.37
C ASP A 25 -19.69 29.17 42.58
N PHE A 26 -18.53 29.83 42.63
CA PHE A 26 -17.62 30.16 43.72
C PHE A 26 -16.33 29.38 43.95
N GLY A 27 -15.26 30.19 43.90
CA GLY A 27 -14.06 30.04 44.69
C GLY A 27 -12.80 30.65 44.09
N ILE A 28 -12.58 31.96 44.27
CA ILE A 28 -11.31 32.67 44.04
C ILE A 28 -10.51 32.58 45.32
N ASP A 29 -9.22 32.17 45.25
CA ASP A 29 -8.08 32.66 46.04
C ASP A 29 -6.81 32.12 45.41
N GLY A 30 -5.89 32.90 45.03
CA GLY A 30 -4.94 33.78 45.62
C GLY A 30 -3.53 33.21 45.43
N ASN A 31 -2.79 33.74 44.45
CA ASN A 31 -1.35 34.01 44.48
C ASN A 31 -0.36 32.92 44.88
N ASP A 32 0.39 32.37 43.89
CA ASP A 32 1.85 32.32 44.06
C ASP A 32 2.57 32.35 42.71
N SER A 33 3.49 33.28 42.60
CA SER A 33 4.42 33.47 41.50
C SER A 33 5.60 32.50 41.66
N ASP A 34 5.80 31.53 40.74
CA ASP A 34 7.16 31.11 40.49
C ASP A 34 7.35 30.49 39.08
N ARG A 35 8.32 31.02 38.41
CA ARG A 35 9.19 30.57 37.32
C ARG A 35 8.68 29.40 36.43
N ARG A 36 8.00 29.69 35.34
CA ARG A 36 7.84 28.74 34.23
C ARG A 36 8.98 28.90 33.22
N GLY A 37 9.77 27.84 33.11
CA GLY A 37 10.56 27.59 31.90
C GLY A 37 9.65 27.47 30.66
N PRO A 38 10.18 27.46 29.42
CA PRO A 38 9.35 27.41 28.22
C PRO A 38 8.48 26.18 28.27
N SER A 39 7.15 26.40 28.37
CA SER A 39 6.17 25.34 28.35
C SER A 39 6.24 24.64 26.98
N GLU A 40 6.59 23.38 26.96
CA GLU A 40 6.27 22.51 25.84
C GLU A 40 4.78 22.68 25.54
N MET A 41 4.46 23.15 24.35
CA MET A 41 3.08 23.18 23.84
C MET A 41 2.60 21.73 23.80
N VAL A 42 1.86 21.30 24.82
CA VAL A 42 1.09 20.06 24.76
C VAL A 42 0.00 20.30 23.73
N VAL A 43 0.25 19.86 22.49
CA VAL A 43 -0.77 19.82 21.46
C VAL A 43 -1.85 18.86 21.94
N PRO A 44 -3.11 19.29 22.14
CA PRO A 44 -4.17 18.41 22.59
C PRO A 44 -4.30 17.25 21.60
N GLN A 45 -4.11 16.01 22.06
CA GLN A 45 -4.45 14.84 21.24
C GLN A 45 -5.95 14.88 21.01
N VAL A 46 -6.36 15.14 19.78
CA VAL A 46 -7.76 15.06 19.38
C VAL A 46 -8.08 13.57 19.28
N THR A 47 -8.61 13.00 20.34
CA THR A 47 -9.10 11.62 20.35
C THR A 47 -10.17 11.44 19.28
N GLY A 48 -9.99 10.42 18.42
CA GLY A 48 -10.95 10.09 17.36
C GLY A 48 -10.70 10.76 16.00
N ARG A 49 -9.56 11.39 15.76
CA ARG A 49 -9.19 11.86 14.42
C ARG A 49 -8.72 10.68 13.57
N GLN A 50 -9.17 10.65 12.31
CA GLN A 50 -8.73 9.72 11.27
C GLN A 50 -7.99 10.50 10.18
N VAL A 51 -6.83 10.03 9.75
CA VAL A 51 -6.06 10.63 8.66
C VAL A 51 -5.81 9.58 7.59
N LEU A 52 -6.24 9.88 6.37
CA LEU A 52 -5.90 9.12 5.16
C LEU A 52 -4.94 9.95 4.31
N LEU A 53 -3.80 9.38 3.97
CA LEU A 53 -2.85 9.90 3.01
C LEU A 53 -2.89 9.06 1.72
N ALA A 54 -3.34 9.64 0.62
CA ALA A 54 -3.07 9.11 -0.72
C ALA A 54 -1.68 9.59 -1.18
N TYR A 55 -0.71 8.69 -1.27
CA TYR A 55 0.66 8.96 -1.69
C TYR A 55 0.84 8.52 -3.14
N SER A 56 0.73 9.45 -4.09
CA SER A 56 0.77 9.22 -5.53
C SER A 56 2.14 9.61 -6.11
N ALA A 57 3.02 8.61 -6.31
CA ALA A 57 4.35 8.78 -6.90
C ALA A 57 4.27 8.55 -8.43
N GLY A 58 3.77 9.56 -9.14
CA GLY A 58 3.38 9.49 -10.54
C GLY A 58 4.33 10.23 -11.51
N PHE A 59 5.59 10.52 -11.15
CA PHE A 59 6.54 11.08 -12.11
C PHE A 59 7.09 9.97 -13.03
N ASN A 60 6.16 9.28 -13.69
CA ASN A 60 6.40 8.12 -14.55
C ASN A 60 5.28 7.98 -15.62
N SER A 61 5.17 6.82 -16.25
CA SER A 61 4.16 6.57 -17.30
C SER A 61 2.72 6.49 -16.77
N LEU A 62 2.51 6.33 -15.46
CA LEU A 62 1.17 6.34 -14.84
C LEU A 62 0.70 7.76 -14.45
N SER A 63 1.38 8.81 -14.92
CA SER A 63 1.07 10.18 -14.48
C SER A 63 -0.38 10.58 -14.72
N ALA A 64 -0.97 10.16 -15.86
CA ALA A 64 -2.37 10.43 -16.20
C ALA A 64 -3.30 9.57 -15.34
N ASP A 65 -3.06 8.26 -15.30
CA ASP A 65 -3.91 7.31 -14.57
C ASP A 65 -4.02 7.69 -13.08
N LEU A 66 -2.88 8.03 -12.46
CA LEU A 66 -2.86 8.48 -11.05
C LEU A 66 -3.48 9.88 -10.84
N GLU A 67 -3.63 10.70 -11.87
CA GLU A 67 -4.44 11.91 -11.79
C GLU A 67 -5.92 11.57 -11.83
N ASP A 68 -6.31 10.68 -12.73
CA ASP A 68 -7.68 10.21 -12.86
C ASP A 68 -8.16 9.56 -11.56
N ASP A 69 -7.34 8.72 -10.89
CA ASP A 69 -7.62 8.16 -9.56
C ASP A 69 -7.95 9.23 -8.51
N ILE A 70 -7.16 10.33 -8.47
CA ILE A 70 -7.42 11.44 -7.54
C ILE A 70 -8.70 12.20 -7.93
N ASP A 71 -8.98 12.34 -9.21
CA ASP A 71 -10.20 13.00 -9.69
C ASP A 71 -11.43 12.13 -9.41
N GLU A 72 -11.34 10.82 -9.58
CA GLU A 72 -12.38 9.87 -9.16
C GLU A 72 -12.63 9.90 -7.64
N LEU A 73 -11.56 9.93 -6.84
CA LEU A 73 -11.67 10.10 -5.38
C LEU A 73 -12.50 11.33 -4.99
N LYS A 74 -12.35 12.45 -5.74
CA LYS A 74 -13.12 13.67 -5.53
C LYS A 74 -14.61 13.54 -5.89
N THR A 75 -14.99 12.58 -6.72
CA THR A 75 -16.40 12.33 -7.07
C THR A 75 -17.16 11.67 -5.92
N GLY A 76 -16.47 11.00 -5.02
CA GLY A 76 -17.03 10.31 -3.86
C GLY A 76 -17.36 11.22 -2.67
N TRP A 77 -17.56 10.58 -1.53
CA TRP A 77 -17.73 11.31 -0.28
C TRP A 77 -16.39 11.89 0.19
N ILE A 78 -16.36 13.18 0.48
CA ILE A 78 -15.17 13.88 0.98
C ILE A 78 -15.51 14.51 2.34
N PRO A 79 -14.65 14.38 3.38
CA PRO A 79 -14.91 14.95 4.70
C PRO A 79 -15.00 16.47 4.66
N ALA A 80 -15.87 17.07 5.50
CA ALA A 80 -15.94 18.52 5.65
C ALA A 80 -14.66 19.09 6.29
N LYS A 81 -14.37 20.37 6.08
CA LYS A 81 -13.15 21.03 6.61
C LYS A 81 -12.96 20.83 8.11
N ASN A 82 -14.04 20.89 8.87
CA ASN A 82 -14.02 20.78 10.34
C ASN A 82 -14.32 19.36 10.85
N SER A 83 -14.35 18.37 9.95
CA SER A 83 -14.47 16.96 10.32
C SER A 83 -13.24 16.49 11.11
N PRO A 84 -13.40 15.52 12.04
CA PRO A 84 -12.26 14.80 12.61
C PRO A 84 -11.51 13.96 11.55
N SER A 85 -12.15 13.62 10.43
CA SER A 85 -11.54 12.93 9.32
C SER A 85 -10.78 13.89 8.41
N VAL A 86 -9.54 13.56 8.04
CA VAL A 86 -8.66 14.39 7.22
C VAL A 86 -8.16 13.58 6.03
N LEU A 87 -8.49 14.06 4.84
CA LEU A 87 -8.01 13.47 3.57
C LEU A 87 -6.86 14.31 3.01
N LEU A 88 -5.72 13.69 2.86
CA LEU A 88 -4.50 14.27 2.32
C LEU A 88 -4.10 13.56 1.03
N VAL A 89 -3.58 14.31 0.08
CA VAL A 89 -3.00 13.77 -1.15
C VAL A 89 -1.61 14.35 -1.33
N PHE A 90 -0.60 13.50 -1.31
CA PHE A 90 0.74 13.82 -1.81
C PHE A 90 0.82 13.36 -3.25
N SER A 91 1.23 14.23 -4.16
CA SER A 91 1.38 13.87 -5.56
C SER A 91 2.58 14.55 -6.21
N LYS A 92 3.25 13.79 -7.07
CA LYS A 92 4.21 14.28 -8.03
C LYS A 92 3.92 13.65 -9.38
N ARG A 93 3.77 14.46 -10.42
CA ARG A 93 3.39 14.02 -11.77
C ARG A 93 4.29 14.65 -12.83
N THR A 94 4.27 14.10 -14.03
CA THR A 94 4.96 14.70 -15.17
C THR A 94 4.22 15.97 -15.64
N LYS A 95 4.91 16.81 -16.37
CA LYS A 95 4.30 18.03 -16.94
C LYS A 95 3.21 17.66 -17.95
N ASP A 96 1.99 18.16 -17.71
CA ASP A 96 0.81 17.91 -18.54
C ASP A 96 0.56 16.40 -18.79
N ASN A 97 0.92 15.54 -17.83
CA ASN A 97 0.84 14.07 -17.89
C ASN A 97 1.52 13.44 -19.13
N ARG A 98 2.56 14.10 -19.66
CA ARG A 98 3.31 13.60 -20.80
C ARG A 98 4.54 12.84 -20.35
N SER A 99 4.96 11.86 -21.13
CA SER A 99 6.19 11.08 -20.89
C SER A 99 7.47 11.88 -21.22
N ASP A 100 7.49 13.18 -20.94
CA ASP A 100 8.67 14.04 -21.02
C ASP A 100 9.27 14.24 -19.63
N TYR A 101 10.22 13.40 -19.28
CA TYR A 101 10.90 13.41 -17.99
C TYR A 101 12.03 14.44 -17.88
N SER A 102 12.32 15.20 -18.96
CA SER A 102 13.29 16.28 -18.94
C SER A 102 12.77 17.50 -18.17
N ILE A 103 11.47 17.70 -18.16
CA ILE A 103 10.79 18.79 -17.45
C ILE A 103 10.48 18.33 -16.03
N LYS A 104 11.24 18.83 -15.05
CA LYS A 104 11.00 18.51 -13.66
C LYS A 104 9.81 19.31 -13.12
N THR A 105 9.03 18.67 -12.26
CA THR A 105 7.85 19.26 -11.61
C THR A 105 7.99 19.22 -10.09
N PRO A 106 7.39 20.15 -9.36
CA PRO A 106 7.31 20.07 -7.91
C PRO A 106 6.39 18.94 -7.47
N ALA A 107 6.56 18.50 -6.24
CA ALA A 107 5.60 17.65 -5.56
C ALA A 107 4.76 18.49 -4.59
N HIS A 108 3.50 18.09 -4.38
CA HIS A 108 2.57 18.83 -3.53
C HIS A 108 1.90 17.90 -2.51
N LEU A 109 1.74 18.38 -1.29
CA LEU A 109 0.80 17.81 -0.33
C LEU A 109 -0.40 18.74 -0.24
N ILE A 110 -1.57 18.23 -0.56
CA ILE A 110 -2.84 18.96 -0.50
C ILE A 110 -3.77 18.31 0.51
N ARG A 111 -4.64 19.11 1.10
CA ARG A 111 -5.78 18.64 1.86
C ARG A 111 -7.04 18.78 1.01
N LEU A 112 -7.75 17.68 0.84
CA LEU A 112 -9.07 17.66 0.19
C LEU A 112 -10.17 17.73 1.26
N TYR A 113 -11.12 18.63 1.07
CA TYR A 113 -12.30 18.70 1.95
C TYR A 113 -13.50 19.31 1.24
N ARG A 114 -14.69 19.01 1.76
CA ARG A 114 -15.93 19.63 1.31
C ARG A 114 -16.11 20.97 2.02
N GLY A 115 -16.24 22.03 1.23
CA GLY A 115 -16.53 23.40 1.67
C GLY A 115 -17.99 23.57 2.12
N ALA A 116 -18.31 24.77 2.61
CA ALA A 116 -19.63 25.05 3.16
C ALA A 116 -20.77 25.06 2.13
N ALA A 117 -20.47 25.38 0.87
CA ALA A 117 -21.41 25.34 -0.25
C ALA A 117 -21.48 23.97 -0.93
N GLY A 118 -20.73 22.97 -0.44
CA GLY A 118 -20.70 21.62 -0.97
C GLY A 118 -19.62 21.37 -2.04
N GLU A 119 -18.87 22.40 -2.40
CA GLU A 119 -17.73 22.31 -3.34
C GLU A 119 -16.57 21.50 -2.77
N ILE A 120 -15.79 20.86 -3.62
CA ILE A 120 -14.54 20.22 -3.20
C ILE A 120 -13.40 21.24 -3.27
N VAL A 121 -12.74 21.42 -2.14
CA VAL A 121 -11.61 22.35 -1.97
C VAL A 121 -10.33 21.57 -1.87
N SER A 122 -9.29 22.05 -2.55
CA SER A 122 -7.93 21.54 -2.55
C SER A 122 -6.99 22.59 -1.98
N ASP A 123 -6.65 22.49 -0.69
CA ASP A 123 -5.70 23.40 -0.03
C ASP A 123 -4.29 22.83 -0.11
N THR A 124 -3.37 23.52 -0.77
CA THR A 124 -1.94 23.15 -0.79
C THR A 124 -1.31 23.44 0.58
N LEU A 125 -0.87 22.40 1.27
CA LEU A 125 -0.25 22.49 2.60
C LEU A 125 1.26 22.67 2.52
N LYS A 126 1.89 21.97 1.57
CA LYS A 126 3.35 21.99 1.37
C LYS A 126 3.69 21.70 -0.09
N THR A 127 4.72 22.37 -0.58
CA THR A 127 5.31 22.13 -1.91
C THR A 127 6.77 21.76 -1.74
N TRP A 128 7.21 20.70 -2.38
CA TRP A 128 8.60 20.28 -2.50
C TRP A 128 9.16 20.76 -3.84
N PRO A 129 10.48 21.07 -3.92
CA PRO A 129 11.09 21.56 -5.14
C PRO A 129 11.01 20.55 -6.29
N GLU A 130 11.20 21.02 -7.52
CA GLU A 130 11.11 20.22 -8.76
C GLU A 130 12.08 19.01 -8.79
N GLY A 131 13.23 19.11 -8.11
CA GLY A 131 14.20 18.01 -8.00
C GLY A 131 13.84 16.91 -7.01
N THR A 132 12.72 17.04 -6.27
CA THR A 132 12.32 16.04 -5.29
C THR A 132 12.01 14.71 -5.98
N VAL A 133 12.47 13.61 -5.39
CA VAL A 133 12.21 12.25 -5.84
C VAL A 133 11.09 11.67 -4.98
N ALA A 134 9.86 11.54 -5.52
CA ALA A 134 8.72 10.98 -4.78
C ALA A 134 8.93 9.48 -4.46
N ALA A 135 9.56 8.74 -5.38
CA ALA A 135 9.94 7.34 -5.18
C ALA A 135 11.27 7.23 -4.41
N SER A 136 11.35 7.87 -3.22
CA SER A 136 12.49 7.75 -2.32
C SER A 136 12.05 7.57 -0.87
N ALA A 137 12.81 6.78 -0.10
CA ALA A 137 12.59 6.58 1.33
C ALA A 137 12.66 7.91 2.11
N SER A 138 13.55 8.82 1.70
CA SER A 138 13.70 10.14 2.30
C SER A 138 12.44 10.98 2.16
N THR A 139 11.89 11.11 0.95
CA THR A 139 10.67 11.90 0.70
C THR A 139 9.46 11.27 1.39
N LEU A 140 9.31 9.93 1.33
CA LEU A 140 8.24 9.22 2.04
C LEU A 140 8.30 9.52 3.54
N GLY A 141 9.47 9.38 4.14
CA GLY A 141 9.68 9.64 5.57
C GLY A 141 9.41 11.10 5.95
N GLU A 142 9.80 12.07 5.10
CA GLU A 142 9.53 13.49 5.31
C GLU A 142 8.03 13.80 5.23
N VAL A 143 7.32 13.27 4.23
CA VAL A 143 5.87 13.45 4.06
C VAL A 143 5.12 12.88 5.26
N LEU A 144 5.41 11.62 5.64
CA LEU A 144 4.76 10.97 6.78
C LEU A 144 5.08 11.66 8.11
N SER A 145 6.31 12.15 8.30
CA SER A 145 6.68 12.92 9.50
C SER A 145 5.92 14.25 9.55
N TYR A 146 5.78 14.93 8.41
CA TYR A 146 4.96 16.14 8.33
C TYR A 146 3.49 15.84 8.66
N VAL A 147 2.91 14.75 8.11
CA VAL A 147 1.54 14.33 8.39
C VAL A 147 1.36 14.05 9.87
N LYS A 148 2.25 13.24 10.48
CA LYS A 148 2.23 12.92 11.90
C LYS A 148 2.24 14.15 12.79
N THR A 149 3.08 15.12 12.45
CA THR A 149 3.27 16.34 13.27
C THR A 149 2.13 17.34 13.09
N SER A 150 1.66 17.54 11.84
CA SER A 150 0.64 18.55 11.52
C SER A 150 -0.78 18.06 11.75
N PHE A 151 -1.00 16.75 11.72
CA PHE A 151 -2.31 16.11 11.89
C PHE A 151 -2.24 14.97 12.92
N PRO A 152 -1.94 15.26 14.21
CA PRO A 152 -1.94 14.22 15.25
C PRO A 152 -3.27 13.48 15.25
N SER A 153 -3.21 12.14 15.23
CA SER A 153 -4.38 11.29 15.04
C SER A 153 -4.28 10.01 15.86
N SER A 154 -5.44 9.39 16.11
CA SER A 154 -5.53 8.04 16.66
C SER A 154 -5.53 6.94 15.59
N GLU A 155 -5.77 7.31 14.31
CA GLU A 155 -5.82 6.38 13.20
C GLU A 155 -5.17 7.00 11.97
N TYR A 156 -4.18 6.32 11.41
CA TYR A 156 -3.49 6.72 10.18
C TYR A 156 -3.58 5.61 9.14
N GLY A 157 -4.08 5.94 7.96
CA GLY A 157 -4.07 5.08 6.80
C GLY A 157 -3.29 5.69 5.65
N MET A 158 -2.74 4.84 4.79
CA MET A 158 -2.05 5.25 3.58
C MET A 158 -2.50 4.42 2.38
N ILE A 159 -2.74 5.07 1.24
CA ILE A 159 -2.78 4.47 -0.09
C ILE A 159 -1.46 4.85 -0.75
N PHE A 160 -0.72 3.88 -1.23
CA PHE A 160 0.51 4.10 -1.98
C PHE A 160 0.30 3.67 -3.42
N SER A 161 0.34 4.63 -4.35
CA SER A 161 0.07 4.41 -5.78
C SER A 161 1.30 4.76 -6.62
N SER A 162 1.83 3.78 -7.34
CA SER A 162 2.95 3.90 -8.30
C SER A 162 3.19 2.57 -9.02
N HIS A 163 4.19 2.49 -9.88
CA HIS A 163 4.73 1.20 -10.31
C HIS A 163 5.37 0.45 -9.14
N ALA A 164 5.25 -0.90 -9.14
CA ALA A 164 5.95 -1.76 -8.19
C ALA A 164 6.24 -3.16 -8.73
N SER A 165 7.13 -3.89 -8.05
CA SER A 165 7.45 -5.30 -8.29
C SER A 165 7.71 -6.05 -6.98
N GLY A 166 6.93 -5.73 -5.95
CA GLY A 166 6.99 -6.44 -4.66
C GLY A 166 8.36 -6.35 -4.00
N TRP A 167 8.92 -7.50 -3.66
CA TRP A 167 10.19 -7.66 -2.97
C TRP A 167 11.42 -7.57 -3.87
N VAL A 168 11.27 -7.65 -5.20
CA VAL A 168 12.40 -7.67 -6.14
C VAL A 168 13.21 -6.38 -6.03
N PRO A 169 14.56 -6.46 -5.97
CA PRO A 169 15.39 -5.30 -5.71
C PRO A 169 15.30 -4.23 -6.80
N LYS A 170 15.50 -3.00 -6.39
CA LYS A 170 15.57 -1.86 -7.31
C LYS A 170 16.57 -2.12 -8.43
N GLY A 171 16.19 -1.77 -9.66
CA GLY A 171 17.02 -1.94 -10.86
C GLY A 171 17.03 -3.33 -11.48
N TYR A 172 16.43 -4.35 -10.84
CA TYR A 172 16.48 -5.72 -11.35
C TYR A 172 15.87 -5.86 -12.74
N TYR A 173 14.67 -5.32 -12.94
CA TYR A 173 13.99 -5.40 -14.25
C TYR A 173 14.58 -4.44 -15.29
N SER A 174 15.36 -3.44 -14.87
CA SER A 174 15.97 -2.48 -15.79
C SER A 174 17.24 -2.98 -16.42
N THR A 175 18.03 -3.80 -15.72
CA THR A 175 19.37 -4.20 -16.17
C THR A 175 19.57 -5.71 -16.18
N GLY A 176 18.74 -6.49 -15.47
CA GLY A 176 19.03 -7.89 -15.18
C GLY A 176 20.31 -8.11 -14.38
N THR A 177 20.98 -7.03 -13.95
CA THR A 177 22.23 -7.05 -13.21
C THR A 177 22.09 -6.21 -11.95
N ILE A 178 22.16 -6.83 -10.78
CA ILE A 178 22.25 -6.13 -9.51
C ILE A 178 23.72 -5.74 -9.32
N THR A 179 24.04 -4.47 -9.44
CA THR A 179 25.37 -3.98 -9.07
C THR A 179 25.36 -3.63 -7.59
N GLU A 180 26.07 -4.47 -6.82
CA GLU A 180 26.49 -4.29 -5.43
C GLU A 180 25.40 -4.00 -4.41
N TYR A 181 24.72 -5.03 -3.94
CA TYR A 181 24.23 -5.09 -2.56
C TYR A 181 25.38 -5.65 -1.71
N ALA A 182 25.94 -4.84 -0.82
CA ALA A 182 26.86 -5.31 0.22
C ALA A 182 26.01 -5.81 1.41
N PRO A 183 25.92 -7.14 1.65
CA PRO A 183 25.28 -7.65 2.85
C PRO A 183 26.19 -7.32 4.04
N GLY A 184 25.70 -6.59 5.03
CA GLY A 184 26.41 -6.42 6.29
C GLY A 184 26.60 -5.00 6.80
N MET A 185 25.99 -3.98 6.21
CA MET A 185 25.90 -2.68 6.90
C MET A 185 24.76 -2.76 7.93
N ASN A 186 25.10 -3.15 9.15
CA ASN A 186 24.30 -2.81 10.33
C ASN A 186 24.24 -1.28 10.40
N MET A 187 23.16 -0.71 9.88
CA MET A 187 22.90 0.72 10.00
C MET A 187 22.40 0.99 11.41
N ALA A 188 23.21 1.75 12.16
CA ALA A 188 22.79 2.28 13.44
C ALA A 188 21.51 3.14 13.26
N PRO A 189 20.50 3.05 14.15
CA PRO A 189 19.34 3.89 14.08
C PRO A 189 19.73 5.36 14.16
N GLY A 190 19.52 6.11 13.07
CA GLY A 190 19.74 7.56 13.04
C GLY A 190 20.56 8.13 11.89
N LEU A 191 21.16 7.31 11.04
CA LEU A 191 21.92 7.76 9.88
C LEU A 191 21.44 7.08 8.59
N LEU A 192 20.22 7.41 8.17
CA LEU A 192 19.75 7.15 6.82
C LEU A 192 20.45 8.12 5.85
N GLN A 193 21.70 7.87 5.49
CA GLN A 193 22.21 8.35 4.23
C GLN A 193 21.69 7.42 3.14
N VAL A 194 20.44 7.68 2.70
CA VAL A 194 19.90 7.09 1.49
C VAL A 194 20.78 7.55 0.35
N SER A 195 21.61 6.66 -0.18
CA SER A 195 22.32 6.90 -1.43
C SER A 195 21.28 6.94 -2.54
N GLU A 196 20.77 8.12 -2.84
CA GLU A 196 19.91 8.42 -3.99
C GLU A 196 20.75 8.31 -5.29
N ARG A 197 21.27 7.13 -5.57
CA ARG A 197 21.91 6.90 -6.86
C ARG A 197 20.86 6.47 -7.86
N PRO A 198 20.85 7.06 -9.08
CA PRO A 198 19.98 6.61 -10.17
C PRO A 198 20.23 5.14 -10.44
N VAL A 199 19.14 4.39 -10.60
CA VAL A 199 19.22 2.95 -10.84
C VAL A 199 18.81 2.67 -12.28
N TYR A 200 19.75 2.57 -13.14
CA TYR A 200 19.87 1.79 -14.38
C TYR A 200 19.03 2.09 -15.63
N SER A 201 19.62 1.74 -16.80
CA SER A 201 19.00 1.85 -18.12
C SER A 201 18.18 0.60 -18.43
N LEU A 202 17.03 0.79 -19.10
CA LEU A 202 16.23 -0.30 -19.67
C LEU A 202 16.97 -0.94 -20.84
N GLU A 203 17.03 -2.28 -20.86
CA GLU A 203 17.41 -3.00 -22.06
C GLU A 203 16.32 -2.88 -23.12
N PRO A 204 16.68 -2.85 -24.44
CA PRO A 204 15.70 -2.70 -25.52
C PRO A 204 14.61 -3.78 -25.55
N GLU A 205 14.89 -4.98 -25.04
CA GLU A 205 13.94 -6.11 -25.00
C GLU A 205 12.84 -5.91 -23.93
N ASP A 206 13.15 -5.19 -22.84
CA ASP A 206 12.17 -4.88 -21.78
C ASP A 206 11.17 -3.77 -22.19
N VAL A 207 11.44 -3.08 -23.29
CA VAL A 207 10.58 -1.99 -23.81
C VAL A 207 9.42 -2.53 -24.64
N LEU A 208 9.50 -3.75 -25.14
CA LEU A 208 8.56 -4.31 -26.13
C LEU A 208 7.51 -5.27 -25.54
N GLU A 209 7.64 -5.74 -24.31
CA GLU A 209 6.80 -6.83 -23.78
C GLU A 209 5.98 -6.49 -22.52
N GLY A 210 5.37 -5.33 -22.40
CA GLY A 210 4.32 -5.12 -21.39
C GLY A 210 4.57 -4.05 -20.34
N PRO A 211 3.72 -3.96 -19.28
CA PRO A 211 3.84 -2.93 -18.27
C PRO A 211 5.20 -2.99 -17.59
N ARG A 212 5.79 -1.82 -17.39
CA ARG A 212 7.12 -1.65 -16.80
C ARG A 212 7.06 -1.92 -15.31
N VAL A 213 7.16 -3.19 -14.92
CA VAL A 213 7.23 -3.58 -13.51
C VAL A 213 8.61 -3.21 -12.97
N ARG A 214 8.62 -2.56 -11.79
CA ARG A 214 9.84 -2.08 -11.13
C ARG A 214 9.69 -2.20 -9.64
N SER A 215 10.79 -2.16 -8.91
CA SER A 215 10.81 -2.07 -7.45
C SER A 215 9.80 -1.04 -6.92
N LEU A 216 9.63 -0.86 -5.65
CA LEU A 216 8.55 -0.05 -5.10
C LEU A 216 8.72 1.44 -5.43
N GLY A 217 7.73 2.02 -6.13
CA GLY A 217 7.74 3.40 -6.60
C GLY A 217 8.67 3.62 -7.78
N MET A 218 8.35 4.59 -8.62
CA MET A 218 9.18 4.97 -9.75
C MET A 218 9.11 6.47 -10.03
N ASP A 219 10.27 7.15 -9.96
CA ASP A 219 10.44 8.52 -10.49
C ASP A 219 11.44 8.49 -11.64
N MET A 220 10.98 8.83 -12.84
CA MET A 220 11.82 8.81 -14.04
C MET A 220 12.87 9.93 -14.03
N ILE A 221 14.10 9.58 -14.31
CA ILE A 221 15.19 10.54 -14.56
C ILE A 221 15.17 10.93 -16.04
N ASN A 222 15.00 9.93 -16.89
CA ASN A 222 14.84 10.04 -18.35
C ASN A 222 14.03 8.82 -18.81
N SER A 223 13.85 8.63 -20.12
CA SER A 223 13.06 7.52 -20.67
C SER A 223 13.57 6.11 -20.34
N ARG A 224 14.76 5.98 -19.76
CA ARG A 224 15.42 4.68 -19.49
C ARG A 224 15.82 4.47 -18.04
N THR A 225 15.94 5.53 -17.25
CA THR A 225 16.49 5.50 -15.88
C THR A 225 15.49 6.06 -14.89
N ALA A 226 15.33 5.43 -13.75
CA ALA A 226 14.41 5.85 -12.68
C ALA A 226 15.06 5.73 -11.30
N TYR A 227 14.49 6.44 -10.33
CA TYR A 227 14.65 6.15 -8.90
C TYR A 227 13.59 5.15 -8.45
N GLU A 228 13.96 4.24 -7.58
CA GLU A 228 13.12 3.18 -7.02
C GLU A 228 13.48 2.94 -5.55
N ILE A 229 12.59 2.34 -4.76
CA ILE A 229 12.80 2.04 -3.33
C ILE A 229 12.77 0.51 -3.14
N ASN A 230 13.69 -0.07 -2.36
CA ASN A 230 13.54 -1.44 -1.86
C ASN A 230 12.48 -1.50 -0.75
N ILE A 231 11.82 -2.63 -0.60
CA ILE A 231 10.75 -2.79 0.40
C ILE A 231 11.22 -2.54 1.84
N GLU A 232 12.42 -2.97 2.19
CA GLU A 232 12.98 -2.77 3.53
C GLU A 232 13.27 -1.27 3.78
N ASP A 233 13.78 -0.53 2.78
CA ASP A 233 13.99 0.92 2.86
C ASP A 233 12.67 1.68 2.97
N PHE A 234 11.64 1.23 2.25
CA PHE A 234 10.28 1.77 2.34
C PHE A 234 9.71 1.57 3.76
N ALA A 235 9.82 0.36 4.30
CA ALA A 235 9.38 0.07 5.66
C ALA A 235 10.13 0.94 6.68
N ALA A 236 11.46 1.04 6.56
CA ALA A 236 12.28 1.85 7.47
C ALA A 236 11.91 3.34 7.45
N ALA A 237 11.44 3.87 6.30
CA ALA A 237 11.05 5.27 6.16
C ALA A 237 9.75 5.63 6.89
N ILE A 238 8.91 4.67 7.27
CA ILE A 238 7.63 4.91 7.96
C ILE A 238 7.89 5.23 9.44
N PRO A 239 7.62 6.48 9.91
CA PRO A 239 8.01 6.94 11.24
C PRO A 239 6.99 6.65 12.35
N MET A 240 5.86 6.01 12.03
CA MET A 240 4.82 5.60 12.99
C MET A 240 4.17 4.30 12.52
N LYS A 241 3.51 3.57 13.42
CA LYS A 241 2.66 2.44 13.00
C LYS A 241 1.38 3.01 12.37
N LEU A 242 1.06 2.56 11.17
CA LEU A 242 -0.18 2.86 10.47
C LEU A 242 -1.23 1.81 10.81
N ASP A 243 -2.50 2.18 10.77
CA ASP A 243 -3.60 1.22 10.94
C ASP A 243 -3.75 0.35 9.71
N TYR A 244 -3.53 0.94 8.53
CA TYR A 244 -3.53 0.20 7.27
C TYR A 244 -2.67 0.86 6.19
N ILE A 245 -2.18 0.03 5.27
CA ILE A 245 -1.59 0.46 3.99
C ILE A 245 -2.32 -0.28 2.88
N ILE A 246 -2.79 0.48 1.89
CA ILE A 246 -3.31 -0.05 0.63
C ILE A 246 -2.23 0.16 -0.42
N MET A 247 -1.71 -0.93 -0.96
CA MET A 247 -0.70 -0.90 -2.02
C MET A 247 -1.39 -0.94 -3.38
N ASP A 248 -1.72 0.21 -3.90
CA ASP A 248 -2.23 0.37 -5.25
C ASP A 248 -1.06 0.35 -6.24
N ALA A 249 -0.48 -0.84 -6.36
CA ALA A 249 0.76 -1.08 -7.09
C ALA A 249 0.92 -2.58 -7.42
N CYS A 250 1.57 -2.88 -8.53
CA CYS A 250 1.72 -4.24 -9.05
C CYS A 250 2.52 -5.15 -8.12
N LEU A 251 2.11 -6.43 -7.99
CA LEU A 251 2.89 -7.53 -7.41
C LEU A 251 3.27 -7.34 -5.93
N MET A 252 2.54 -6.49 -5.21
CA MET A 252 2.81 -6.22 -3.79
C MET A 252 2.29 -7.30 -2.85
N GLY A 253 1.46 -8.25 -3.32
CA GLY A 253 0.82 -9.30 -2.51
C GLY A 253 1.74 -10.46 -2.12
N GLY A 254 3.04 -10.22 -1.95
CA GLY A 254 4.03 -11.20 -1.49
C GLY A 254 4.16 -11.23 0.02
N VAL A 255 4.42 -12.43 0.57
CA VAL A 255 4.70 -12.62 2.00
C VAL A 255 5.94 -11.84 2.44
N GLU A 256 6.92 -11.67 1.54
CA GLU A 256 8.12 -10.88 1.77
C GLU A 256 7.78 -9.40 2.04
N VAL A 257 6.84 -8.86 1.25
CA VAL A 257 6.33 -7.50 1.40
C VAL A 257 5.54 -7.36 2.69
N ALA A 258 4.63 -8.29 2.95
CA ALA A 258 3.81 -8.27 4.15
C ALA A 258 4.68 -8.34 5.40
N TYR A 259 5.68 -9.22 5.42
CA TYR A 259 6.57 -9.40 6.56
C TYR A 259 7.49 -8.19 6.80
N ALA A 260 8.01 -7.56 5.74
CA ALA A 260 8.80 -6.33 5.87
C ALA A 260 7.99 -5.18 6.48
N LEU A 261 6.68 -5.14 6.23
CA LEU A 261 5.79 -4.07 6.70
C LEU A 261 5.08 -4.37 8.03
N ARG A 262 5.21 -5.58 8.62
CA ARG A 262 4.42 -6.01 9.77
C ARG A 262 4.53 -5.10 11.01
N GLU A 263 5.71 -4.51 11.23
CA GLU A 263 5.93 -3.58 12.34
C GLU A 263 5.45 -2.15 12.02
N LYS A 264 5.10 -1.88 10.76
CA LYS A 264 4.79 -0.54 10.26
C LYS A 264 3.31 -0.30 10.03
N THR A 265 2.54 -1.37 9.91
CA THR A 265 1.10 -1.27 9.73
C THR A 265 0.39 -2.44 10.39
N ARG A 266 -0.89 -2.27 10.72
CA ARG A 266 -1.75 -3.37 11.20
C ARG A 266 -2.35 -4.16 10.05
N TYR A 267 -2.81 -3.49 9.01
CA TYR A 267 -3.46 -4.15 7.88
C TYR A 267 -2.78 -3.77 6.57
N LEU A 268 -2.76 -4.73 5.64
CA LEU A 268 -2.31 -4.54 4.26
C LEU A 268 -3.41 -4.97 3.29
N VAL A 269 -3.66 -4.13 2.29
CA VAL A 269 -4.44 -4.49 1.10
C VAL A 269 -3.53 -4.39 -0.11
N PHE A 270 -3.49 -5.45 -0.92
CA PHE A 270 -2.58 -5.52 -2.07
C PHE A 270 -3.00 -6.58 -3.11
N SER A 271 -2.36 -6.56 -4.28
CA SER A 271 -2.52 -7.55 -5.34
C SER A 271 -1.29 -8.44 -5.48
N GLN A 272 -1.51 -9.74 -5.73
CA GLN A 272 -0.47 -10.71 -6.07
C GLN A 272 -0.03 -10.62 -7.54
N THR A 273 -0.93 -10.10 -8.40
CA THR A 273 -0.69 -9.83 -9.81
C THR A 273 -0.35 -8.35 -10.04
N GLU A 274 -0.25 -7.95 -11.29
CA GLU A 274 -0.23 -6.55 -11.67
C GLU A 274 -1.55 -5.87 -11.25
N VAL A 275 -1.52 -4.55 -11.09
CA VAL A 275 -2.71 -3.70 -10.95
C VAL A 275 -2.93 -3.00 -12.28
N LEU A 276 -4.17 -3.03 -12.79
CA LEU A 276 -4.53 -2.41 -14.05
C LEU A 276 -4.67 -0.88 -13.89
N ALA A 277 -4.83 -0.17 -15.01
CA ALA A 277 -4.87 1.29 -15.04
C ALA A 277 -5.96 1.90 -14.15
N ASP A 278 -7.09 1.20 -13.99
CA ASP A 278 -8.21 1.64 -13.10
C ASP A 278 -7.86 1.56 -11.60
N GLY A 279 -6.61 1.20 -11.23
CA GLY A 279 -6.16 1.06 -9.86
C GLY A 279 -6.66 -0.20 -9.13
N LEU A 280 -6.17 -0.46 -7.93
CA LEU A 280 -6.61 -1.59 -7.09
C LEU A 280 -7.97 -1.34 -6.45
N CYS A 281 -8.36 -0.09 -6.26
CA CYS A 281 -9.52 0.33 -5.48
C CYS A 281 -10.58 1.01 -6.34
N ASN A 282 -11.83 0.92 -5.92
CA ASN A 282 -12.90 1.78 -6.45
C ASN A 282 -12.80 3.16 -5.79
N TYR A 283 -12.06 4.09 -6.40
CA TYR A 283 -11.69 5.40 -5.82
C TYR A 283 -12.89 6.24 -5.36
N PRO A 284 -14.05 6.31 -6.05
CA PRO A 284 -15.24 6.99 -5.55
C PRO A 284 -15.75 6.51 -4.19
N THR A 285 -15.48 5.26 -3.82
CA THR A 285 -16.00 4.69 -2.55
C THR A 285 -14.99 4.72 -1.41
N ILE A 286 -13.70 4.94 -1.69
CA ILE A 286 -12.58 4.82 -0.73
C ILE A 286 -12.84 5.63 0.54
N ALA A 287 -13.09 6.94 0.43
CA ALA A 287 -13.24 7.79 1.61
C ALA A 287 -14.44 7.39 2.47
N SER A 288 -15.55 6.93 1.86
CA SER A 288 -16.73 6.45 2.58
C SER A 288 -16.50 5.10 3.28
N ARG A 289 -15.60 4.27 2.77
CA ARG A 289 -15.18 3.01 3.39
C ARG A 289 -14.20 3.22 4.54
N LEU A 290 -13.27 4.14 4.37
CA LEU A 290 -12.15 4.31 5.30
C LEU A 290 -12.47 5.28 6.45
N PHE A 291 -13.31 6.29 6.25
CA PHE A 291 -13.72 7.25 7.29
C PHE A 291 -15.03 6.83 7.97
N ARG A 292 -15.07 5.66 8.56
CA ARG A 292 -16.28 5.17 9.26
C ARG A 292 -16.15 5.30 10.77
N THR A 293 -17.29 5.54 11.42
CA THR A 293 -17.38 5.40 12.87
C THR A 293 -17.19 3.92 13.22
N GLY A 294 -16.19 3.61 14.05
CA GLY A 294 -15.85 2.24 14.44
C GLY A 294 -14.68 1.64 13.66
N GLY A 295 -14.02 2.44 12.81
CA GLY A 295 -12.82 2.05 12.07
C GLY A 295 -13.03 1.81 10.58
N PRO A 296 -11.95 1.65 9.82
CA PRO A 296 -11.97 1.49 8.37
C PRO A 296 -12.60 0.16 7.95
N ASP A 297 -13.47 0.19 6.94
CA ASP A 297 -14.09 -0.99 6.34
C ASP A 297 -13.21 -1.52 5.20
N LEU A 298 -12.05 -2.06 5.55
CA LEU A 298 -11.08 -2.59 4.59
C LEU A 298 -11.63 -3.79 3.82
N LYS A 299 -12.45 -4.63 4.47
CA LYS A 299 -13.09 -5.76 3.79
C LYS A 299 -14.09 -5.27 2.75
N GLY A 300 -14.97 -4.31 3.11
CA GLY A 300 -15.90 -3.71 2.17
C GLY A 300 -15.20 -2.99 1.02
N LEU A 301 -14.03 -2.37 1.26
CA LEU A 301 -13.20 -1.79 0.21
C LEU A 301 -12.71 -2.86 -0.78
N CYS A 302 -12.25 -4.00 -0.28
CA CYS A 302 -11.85 -5.14 -1.11
C CYS A 302 -13.02 -5.74 -1.90
N GLU A 303 -14.21 -5.82 -1.30
CA GLU A 303 -15.43 -6.30 -1.95
C GLU A 303 -15.88 -5.35 -3.07
N ASP A 304 -15.78 -4.03 -2.86
CA ASP A 304 -16.06 -3.02 -3.91
C ASP A 304 -15.08 -3.15 -5.08
N ALA A 305 -13.78 -3.31 -4.80
CA ALA A 305 -12.75 -3.51 -5.81
C ALA A 305 -12.99 -4.78 -6.64
N TYR A 306 -13.23 -5.91 -5.97
CA TYR A 306 -13.55 -7.17 -6.65
C TYR A 306 -14.83 -7.06 -7.50
N SER A 307 -15.86 -6.40 -6.97
CA SER A 307 -17.12 -6.20 -7.68
C SER A 307 -16.93 -5.34 -8.93
N HIS A 308 -16.12 -4.28 -8.87
CA HIS A 308 -15.79 -3.44 -10.01
C HIS A 308 -15.18 -4.27 -11.14
N TYR A 309 -14.14 -5.06 -10.86
CA TYR A 309 -13.48 -5.91 -11.85
C TYR A 309 -14.29 -7.13 -12.29
N SER A 310 -15.42 -7.41 -11.65
CA SER A 310 -16.34 -8.50 -12.02
C SER A 310 -17.50 -8.04 -12.91
N LEU A 311 -17.62 -6.75 -13.22
CA LEU A 311 -18.67 -6.20 -14.08
C LEU A 311 -18.43 -6.53 -15.55
N PRO A 312 -19.50 -6.83 -16.34
CA PRO A 312 -19.38 -7.04 -17.77
C PRO A 312 -18.80 -5.81 -18.49
N GLY A 313 -17.81 -6.01 -19.35
CA GLY A 313 -17.17 -4.95 -20.13
C GLY A 313 -15.87 -4.40 -19.54
N GLN A 314 -15.53 -4.76 -18.31
CA GLN A 314 -14.23 -4.48 -17.70
C GLN A 314 -13.22 -5.58 -18.06
N GLU A 315 -11.92 -5.33 -17.88
CA GLU A 315 -10.88 -6.35 -18.09
C GLU A 315 -10.87 -7.38 -16.94
N HIS A 316 -11.96 -7.83 -16.45
CA HIS A 316 -12.24 -8.90 -15.47
C HIS A 316 -10.99 -9.57 -14.85
N SER A 317 -10.04 -8.78 -14.37
CA SER A 317 -8.72 -9.25 -13.99
C SER A 317 -8.26 -8.57 -12.72
N VAL A 318 -8.43 -9.26 -11.58
CA VAL A 318 -7.93 -8.81 -10.28
C VAL A 318 -7.56 -9.99 -9.39
N THR A 319 -6.52 -9.85 -8.62
CA THR A 319 -6.26 -10.58 -7.39
C THR A 319 -6.11 -9.57 -6.26
N LEU A 320 -6.64 -9.84 -5.09
CA LEU A 320 -6.47 -8.96 -3.95
C LEU A 320 -6.59 -9.73 -2.63
N SER A 321 -5.89 -9.24 -1.62
CA SER A 321 -5.94 -9.76 -0.26
C SER A 321 -5.91 -8.64 0.76
N LEU A 322 -6.63 -8.85 1.86
CA LEU A 322 -6.52 -8.10 3.10
C LEU A 322 -5.79 -8.96 4.12
N VAL A 323 -4.65 -8.49 4.58
CA VAL A 323 -3.78 -9.19 5.52
C VAL A 323 -3.72 -8.46 6.86
N ASP A 324 -3.95 -9.18 7.94
CA ASP A 324 -3.65 -8.77 9.30
C ASP A 324 -2.20 -9.14 9.61
N THR A 325 -1.37 -8.15 9.88
CA THR A 325 0.08 -8.37 10.05
C THR A 325 0.44 -9.02 11.38
N ASP A 326 -0.43 -8.97 12.37
CA ASP A 326 -0.15 -9.54 13.71
C ASP A 326 -0.01 -11.07 13.67
N GLY A 327 -0.56 -11.76 12.64
CA GLY A 327 -0.39 -13.20 12.45
C GLY A 327 0.89 -13.62 11.73
N LEU A 328 1.64 -12.67 11.14
CA LEU A 328 2.75 -12.99 10.25
C LEU A 328 3.96 -13.64 10.93
N ASP A 329 4.23 -13.32 12.19
CA ASP A 329 5.33 -13.96 12.94
C ASP A 329 5.03 -15.44 13.18
N ARG A 330 3.76 -15.80 13.46
CA ARG A 330 3.34 -17.21 13.56
C ARG A 330 3.45 -17.93 12.21
N LEU A 331 3.04 -17.26 11.12
CA LEU A 331 3.20 -17.83 9.78
C LEU A 331 4.68 -18.07 9.46
N ALA A 332 5.57 -17.14 9.80
CA ALA A 332 7.00 -17.28 9.58
C ALA A 332 7.59 -18.46 10.38
N GLU A 333 7.19 -18.63 11.65
CA GLU A 333 7.63 -19.75 12.49
C GLU A 333 7.25 -21.10 11.88
N VAL A 334 6.00 -21.25 11.43
CA VAL A 334 5.52 -22.47 10.80
C VAL A 334 6.24 -22.73 9.48
N CYS A 335 6.40 -21.69 8.65
CA CYS A 335 7.13 -21.79 7.40
C CYS A 335 8.60 -22.18 7.62
N ALA A 336 9.26 -21.66 8.66
CA ALA A 336 10.64 -22.03 8.97
C ALA A 336 10.79 -23.54 9.21
N GLY A 337 9.88 -24.15 9.97
CA GLY A 337 9.84 -25.59 10.17
C GLY A 337 9.65 -26.37 8.88
N LEU A 338 8.64 -25.97 8.07
CA LEU A 338 8.36 -26.63 6.79
C LEU A 338 9.51 -26.47 5.78
N PHE A 339 10.14 -25.30 5.73
CA PHE A 339 11.26 -25.06 4.83
C PHE A 339 12.52 -25.84 5.24
N ASP A 340 12.69 -26.12 6.52
CA ASP A 340 13.77 -26.98 7.00
C ASP A 340 13.50 -28.45 6.69
N ASP A 341 12.30 -28.92 7.00
CA ASP A 341 11.89 -30.34 6.81
C ASP A 341 11.78 -30.75 5.33
N TYR A 342 11.29 -29.84 4.46
CA TYR A 342 10.98 -30.13 3.05
C TYR A 342 11.85 -29.31 2.06
N ARG A 343 13.02 -28.88 2.47
CA ARG A 343 13.93 -28.01 1.69
C ARG A 343 14.25 -28.59 0.31
N THR A 344 14.53 -29.89 0.28
CA THR A 344 14.89 -30.59 -0.97
C THR A 344 13.72 -30.61 -1.94
N GLU A 345 12.55 -30.94 -1.46
CA GLU A 345 11.32 -31.02 -2.24
C GLU A 345 10.95 -29.64 -2.79
N ILE A 346 10.97 -28.60 -1.96
CA ILE A 346 10.69 -27.20 -2.35
C ILE A 346 11.71 -26.71 -3.41
N SER A 347 12.98 -27.09 -3.25
CA SER A 347 14.03 -26.68 -4.20
C SER A 347 13.94 -27.40 -5.55
N ASN A 348 13.26 -28.56 -5.61
CA ASN A 348 13.13 -29.38 -6.81
C ASN A 348 11.75 -29.32 -7.47
N VAL A 349 10.78 -28.60 -6.88
CA VAL A 349 9.45 -28.49 -7.49
C VAL A 349 9.54 -27.75 -8.82
N SER A 350 8.76 -28.21 -9.80
CA SER A 350 8.73 -27.55 -11.11
C SER A 350 7.96 -26.22 -11.01
N MET A 351 8.61 -25.14 -11.37
CA MET A 351 7.97 -23.81 -11.41
C MET A 351 6.77 -23.74 -12.38
N TYR A 352 6.66 -24.67 -13.31
CA TYR A 352 5.56 -24.74 -14.28
C TYR A 352 4.31 -25.41 -13.70
N ASP A 353 4.44 -26.12 -12.58
CA ASP A 353 3.36 -26.84 -11.92
C ASP A 353 2.73 -26.00 -10.78
N VAL A 354 3.38 -24.90 -10.38
CA VAL A 354 2.95 -24.01 -9.30
C VAL A 354 2.22 -22.79 -9.87
N GLN A 355 1.11 -22.39 -9.22
CA GLN A 355 0.40 -21.17 -9.55
C GLN A 355 1.32 -19.97 -9.50
N GLN A 356 1.47 -19.29 -10.61
CA GLN A 356 2.25 -18.06 -10.75
C GLN A 356 1.34 -16.85 -10.95
N TYR A 357 1.87 -15.64 -10.65
CA TYR A 357 1.11 -14.41 -10.71
C TYR A 357 1.71 -13.35 -11.65
N TYR A 358 2.77 -13.68 -12.39
CA TYR A 358 3.41 -12.76 -13.32
C TYR A 358 3.45 -13.33 -14.75
N ARG A 359 3.00 -12.54 -15.74
CA ARG A 359 2.78 -12.98 -17.13
C ARG A 359 4.05 -13.16 -17.96
N TYR A 360 5.14 -12.51 -17.54
CA TYR A 360 6.37 -12.45 -18.32
C TYR A 360 7.41 -13.48 -17.86
N SER A 361 8.55 -13.51 -18.53
CA SER A 361 9.57 -14.56 -18.37
C SER A 361 10.27 -14.57 -17.01
N LYS A 362 10.39 -13.40 -16.34
CA LYS A 362 11.04 -13.28 -15.03
C LYS A 362 10.01 -13.53 -13.92
N ARG A 363 9.79 -14.80 -13.55
CA ARG A 363 8.71 -15.25 -12.66
C ARG A 363 9.24 -15.43 -11.24
N TRP A 364 8.80 -14.55 -10.31
CA TRP A 364 9.26 -14.56 -8.92
C TRP A 364 8.10 -14.58 -7.92
N TYR A 365 6.85 -14.73 -8.39
CA TYR A 365 5.64 -14.57 -7.60
C TYR A 365 4.75 -15.79 -7.75
N PHE A 366 4.89 -16.74 -6.84
CA PHE A 366 4.15 -18.01 -6.83
C PHE A 366 3.26 -18.11 -5.60
N ASP A 367 2.12 -18.79 -5.71
CA ASP A 367 1.24 -19.01 -4.57
C ASP A 367 1.96 -19.80 -3.47
N ILE A 368 1.99 -19.24 -2.24
CA ILE A 368 2.77 -19.83 -1.15
C ILE A 368 2.24 -21.20 -0.72
N GLU A 369 0.92 -21.43 -0.71
CA GLU A 369 0.34 -22.74 -0.37
C GLU A 369 0.58 -23.73 -1.50
N ASP A 370 0.41 -23.30 -2.75
CA ASP A 370 0.59 -24.18 -3.92
C ASP A 370 2.04 -24.62 -4.07
N ILE A 371 3.03 -23.79 -3.69
CA ILE A 371 4.44 -24.22 -3.58
C ILE A 371 4.55 -25.44 -2.67
N LEU A 372 3.99 -25.38 -1.46
CA LEU A 372 4.10 -26.46 -0.47
C LEU A 372 3.36 -27.72 -0.93
N VAL A 373 2.15 -27.56 -1.46
CA VAL A 373 1.35 -28.67 -2.00
C VAL A 373 2.06 -29.37 -3.15
N LYS A 374 2.57 -28.62 -4.12
CA LYS A 374 3.27 -29.16 -5.31
C LYS A 374 4.65 -29.73 -4.98
N SER A 375 5.25 -29.29 -3.89
CA SER A 375 6.46 -29.90 -3.33
C SER A 375 6.20 -31.22 -2.62
N GLY A 376 4.94 -31.65 -2.49
CA GLY A 376 4.58 -32.93 -1.87
C GLY A 376 4.58 -32.89 -0.35
N VAL A 377 4.47 -31.71 0.27
CA VAL A 377 4.29 -31.58 1.71
C VAL A 377 2.96 -32.26 2.11
N PRO A 378 2.97 -33.21 3.06
CA PRO A 378 1.76 -33.95 3.44
C PRO A 378 0.68 -33.01 4.05
N ASP A 379 -0.60 -33.32 3.79
CA ASP A 379 -1.71 -32.53 4.32
C ASP A 379 -1.69 -32.36 5.84
N ALA A 380 -1.19 -33.36 6.57
CA ALA A 380 -1.04 -33.27 8.02
C ALA A 380 -0.02 -32.20 8.44
N ALA A 381 1.08 -32.02 7.67
CA ALA A 381 2.06 -30.96 7.92
C ALA A 381 1.57 -29.58 7.45
N LEU A 382 0.66 -29.55 6.46
CA LEU A 382 0.03 -28.31 5.98
C LEU A 382 -1.07 -27.77 6.91
N ALA A 383 -1.54 -28.56 7.88
CA ALA A 383 -2.64 -28.13 8.75
C ALA A 383 -2.28 -26.87 9.55
N ASP A 384 -1.13 -26.87 10.24
CA ASP A 384 -0.66 -25.72 11.02
C ASP A 384 -0.35 -24.51 10.13
N PHE A 385 0.17 -24.75 8.93
CA PHE A 385 0.40 -23.70 7.93
C PHE A 385 -0.91 -23.03 7.49
N ARG A 386 -1.92 -23.83 7.17
CA ARG A 386 -3.23 -23.31 6.75
C ARG A 386 -3.92 -22.53 7.88
N GLU A 387 -3.77 -22.99 9.13
CA GLU A 387 -4.26 -22.26 10.29
C GLU A 387 -3.55 -20.90 10.44
N ALA A 388 -2.21 -20.89 10.41
CA ALA A 388 -1.42 -19.68 10.49
C ALA A 388 -1.71 -18.73 9.32
N LEU A 389 -1.81 -19.24 8.09
CA LEU A 389 -2.16 -18.45 6.92
C LEU A 389 -3.56 -17.82 7.05
N SER A 390 -4.54 -18.58 7.51
CA SER A 390 -5.92 -18.08 7.71
C SER A 390 -6.04 -17.04 8.81
N SER A 391 -5.10 -17.02 9.77
CA SER A 391 -5.03 -15.98 10.80
C SER A 391 -4.49 -14.65 10.27
N CYS A 392 -3.69 -14.69 9.18
CA CYS A 392 -3.13 -13.51 8.52
C CYS A 392 -4.04 -13.01 7.39
N VAL A 393 -4.46 -13.90 6.48
CA VAL A 393 -5.25 -13.55 5.30
C VAL A 393 -6.72 -13.51 5.67
N VAL A 394 -7.19 -12.35 6.12
CA VAL A 394 -8.57 -12.17 6.63
C VAL A 394 -9.61 -12.00 5.53
N TYR A 395 -9.16 -11.62 4.32
CA TYR A 395 -9.99 -11.62 3.11
C TYR A 395 -9.10 -11.82 1.89
N LYS A 396 -9.61 -12.54 0.90
CA LYS A 396 -8.97 -12.69 -0.41
C LYS A 396 -10.02 -12.91 -1.49
N ALA A 397 -9.75 -12.38 -2.68
CA ALA A 397 -10.57 -12.61 -3.86
C ALA A 397 -9.70 -12.57 -5.13
N ALA A 398 -10.05 -13.37 -6.09
CA ALA A 398 -9.42 -13.41 -7.41
C ALA A 398 -10.46 -13.69 -8.47
N THR A 399 -10.35 -13.04 -9.63
CA THR A 399 -11.09 -13.46 -10.81
C THR A 399 -10.55 -14.81 -11.31
N PRO A 400 -11.34 -15.61 -12.03
CA PRO A 400 -10.87 -16.93 -12.51
C PRO A 400 -9.62 -16.86 -13.39
N ARG A 401 -9.36 -15.68 -13.97
CA ARG A 401 -8.16 -15.38 -14.75
C ARG A 401 -7.68 -13.99 -14.41
N PHE A 402 -6.37 -13.80 -14.50
CA PHE A 402 -5.74 -12.49 -14.57
C PHE A 402 -5.11 -12.35 -15.96
N LEU A 403 -5.76 -11.61 -16.86
CA LEU A 403 -5.35 -11.47 -18.26
C LEU A 403 -5.06 -12.85 -18.91
N SER A 404 -3.79 -13.18 -19.16
CA SER A 404 -3.36 -14.45 -19.74
C SER A 404 -3.07 -15.57 -18.73
N ILE A 405 -3.21 -15.32 -17.43
CA ILE A 405 -2.94 -16.30 -16.37
C ILE A 405 -4.27 -16.85 -15.86
N ASP A 406 -4.46 -18.18 -15.89
CA ASP A 406 -5.55 -18.83 -15.17
C ASP A 406 -5.21 -18.88 -13.67
N ILE A 407 -6.14 -18.46 -12.82
CA ILE A 407 -5.97 -18.50 -11.36
C ILE A 407 -6.69 -19.74 -10.84
N VAL A 408 -5.94 -20.83 -10.70
CA VAL A 408 -6.47 -22.13 -10.24
C VAL A 408 -6.19 -22.39 -8.76
N SER A 409 -5.18 -21.73 -8.20
CA SER A 409 -4.86 -21.72 -6.78
C SER A 409 -4.71 -20.27 -6.32
N PHE A 410 -5.31 -19.92 -5.18
CA PHE A 410 -5.23 -18.59 -4.62
C PHE A 410 -5.27 -18.62 -3.10
N SER A 411 -4.10 -18.70 -2.48
CA SER A 411 -3.96 -18.68 -1.02
C SER A 411 -4.04 -17.27 -0.42
N GLY A 412 -3.80 -16.25 -1.23
CA GLY A 412 -3.86 -14.84 -0.84
C GLY A 412 -2.51 -14.22 -0.54
N LEU A 413 -1.42 -15.00 -0.65
CA LEU A 413 -0.04 -14.51 -0.60
C LEU A 413 0.79 -15.19 -1.67
N SER A 414 1.64 -14.42 -2.35
CA SER A 414 2.72 -14.97 -3.17
C SER A 414 4.02 -15.12 -2.38
N MET A 415 4.93 -15.94 -2.90
CA MET A 415 6.28 -16.10 -2.36
C MET A 415 7.26 -16.40 -3.50
N TYR A 416 8.53 -16.11 -3.27
CA TYR A 416 9.63 -16.55 -4.13
C TYR A 416 9.77 -18.08 -4.13
N LEU A 417 10.02 -18.63 -5.31
CA LEU A 417 10.29 -20.06 -5.48
C LEU A 417 11.78 -20.29 -5.82
N PRO A 418 12.58 -20.97 -4.97
CA PRO A 418 14.02 -21.07 -5.11
C PRO A 418 14.53 -21.73 -6.40
N CYS A 419 13.76 -22.65 -6.99
CA CYS A 419 14.13 -23.35 -8.24
C CYS A 419 13.94 -22.47 -9.48
N ALA A 420 13.19 -21.37 -9.38
CA ALA A 420 12.84 -20.54 -10.52
C ALA A 420 14.03 -19.71 -11.04
N ASP A 421 15.08 -19.53 -10.23
CA ASP A 421 16.20 -18.67 -10.62
C ASP A 421 17.58 -19.20 -10.18
N ALA A 422 18.53 -19.11 -11.11
CA ALA A 422 19.93 -19.33 -10.88
C ALA A 422 20.73 -18.03 -10.64
N ASN A 423 20.09 -16.84 -10.65
CA ASN A 423 20.80 -15.58 -10.49
C ASN A 423 21.29 -15.38 -9.04
N THR A 424 22.61 -15.54 -8.87
CA THR A 424 23.25 -15.45 -7.56
C THR A 424 23.02 -14.09 -6.88
N ALA A 425 22.96 -12.98 -7.63
CA ALA A 425 22.76 -11.67 -7.06
C ALA A 425 21.34 -11.51 -6.50
N LEU A 426 20.31 -11.99 -7.22
CA LEU A 426 18.94 -11.99 -6.72
C LEU A 426 18.78 -12.87 -5.47
N ARG A 427 19.37 -14.06 -5.48
CA ARG A 427 19.37 -14.96 -4.32
C ARG A 427 20.08 -14.35 -3.11
N ASN A 428 21.19 -13.66 -3.31
CA ASN A 428 21.89 -12.94 -2.23
C ASN A 428 21.05 -11.78 -1.68
N PHE A 429 20.37 -11.06 -2.54
CA PHE A 429 19.43 -10.04 -2.11
C PHE A 429 18.28 -10.63 -1.28
N TYR A 430 17.67 -11.72 -1.77
CA TYR A 430 16.59 -12.41 -1.06
C TYR A 430 17.00 -12.89 0.33
N ARG A 431 18.24 -13.39 0.49
CA ARG A 431 18.78 -13.76 1.80
C ARG A 431 18.80 -12.61 2.80
N GLY A 432 18.89 -11.38 2.33
CA GLY A 432 18.86 -10.18 3.16
C GLY A 432 17.48 -9.73 3.58
N LEU A 433 16.40 -10.24 2.96
CA LEU A 433 15.03 -9.88 3.33
C LEU A 433 14.66 -10.42 4.71
N SER A 434 13.91 -9.64 5.46
CA SER A 434 13.46 -10.00 6.81
C SER A 434 12.67 -11.33 6.82
N TRP A 435 11.87 -11.60 5.78
CA TRP A 435 11.18 -12.89 5.61
C TRP A 435 12.15 -14.06 5.55
N ASN A 436 13.19 -13.98 4.69
CA ASN A 436 14.16 -15.06 4.58
C ASN A 436 15.00 -15.23 5.86
N GLN A 437 15.30 -14.13 6.55
CA GLN A 437 16.02 -14.19 7.82
C GLN A 437 15.20 -14.90 8.91
N ALA A 438 13.87 -14.74 8.88
CA ALA A 438 12.96 -15.41 9.81
C ALA A 438 12.70 -16.88 9.44
N THR A 439 12.69 -17.23 8.16
CA THR A 439 12.23 -18.56 7.69
C THR A 439 13.33 -19.46 7.16
N GLY A 440 14.48 -18.90 6.75
CA GLY A 440 15.59 -19.67 6.21
C GLY A 440 15.27 -20.41 4.89
N LEU A 441 14.37 -19.88 4.05
CA LEU A 441 14.05 -20.48 2.75
C LEU A 441 15.30 -20.66 1.88
N LEU A 442 16.15 -19.63 1.84
CA LEU A 442 17.49 -19.67 1.25
C LEU A 442 18.55 -19.63 2.35
N ASN A 443 19.24 -20.70 2.56
CA ASN A 443 20.41 -20.78 3.45
C ASN A 443 21.69 -20.33 2.75
#